data_a5b07b5d7bb2c32efdf1c95febc1a7da
#
_entry.id   a5b07b5d7bb2c32efdf1c95febc1a7da
#
_cell.length_a   1.000
_cell.length_b   1.000
_cell.length_c   1.000
_cell.angle_alpha   90.00
_cell.angle_beta   90.00
_cell.angle_gamma   90.00
#
_symmetry.space_group_name_H-M   'P 1'
#
loop_
_entity.id
_entity.type
_entity.pdbx_description
1 polymer ?
#
loop_
_entity_poly.entity_id
_entity_poly.type
_entity_poly.pdbx_seq_one_letter_code
_entity_poly.pdbx_strand_id
1 'polypeptide(L)'
;MDQPCRGVSSISGSNQPLMIVDEAHQAVTGLSRDGHWTIETRAGAFAADAATQTGPSSERPTPTLAVGHIVRDFADAYVELIRLLREASEVEHALMAQYLYGAFSLKPAYASIAGYGSPNSNDLLGVAIQEMQHLGQVNALLMALDASPHLIRQDFPYQQDIYPFEFNLEPLTQASLAKYVYTEAPVNGLKRSSVSNPRDHQFLDQLDRVLGGSTRPNHVGSLYDRIIQTLQEYISTTPKRSAEMKPWLAKLEEIKREGEDNHFLFFKSLFLGTHEGFKGHKNIWSLAPNDPAYPSLPLAINPSAFVGHPNQIKDPLALSLAWLGNLHYWTILLLTDAAYSDADHTYIDLAKQQMMGPFLSLARHLPTLGVGMPCEPLSTGYAPCRTTAARLRFVSSMVGESNQLAQQLKDRLPADYPLAVGEAMMSTLTEKRAQYA
;
A
#
# COMPACT_ATOMS: atom_id res chain seq x y z
N MET A 1 -7.49 38.51 31.53
CA MET A 1 -8.01 39.50 30.57
C MET A 1 -8.35 38.76 29.31
N ASP A 2 -9.62 38.36 29.24
CA ASP A 2 -10.17 37.56 28.16
C ASP A 2 -10.42 38.45 26.93
N GLN A 3 -9.91 38.03 25.77
CA GLN A 3 -10.46 38.54 24.54
C GLN A 3 -11.31 37.43 23.90
N PRO A 4 -12.58 37.68 23.60
CA PRO A 4 -13.46 36.70 22.98
C PRO A 4 -13.15 36.58 21.49
N CYS A 5 -13.19 35.36 21.00
CA CYS A 5 -13.25 35.01 19.55
C CYS A 5 -14.37 35.83 18.91
N ARG A 6 -14.04 36.58 17.89
CA ARG A 6 -15.05 37.30 17.07
C ARG A 6 -15.92 36.27 16.37
N GLY A 7 -17.19 36.35 16.70
CA GLY A 7 -18.23 35.52 16.09
C GLY A 7 -18.31 35.73 14.60
N VAL A 8 -18.55 34.64 13.91
CA VAL A 8 -19.01 34.61 12.51
C VAL A 8 -20.38 35.29 12.50
N SER A 9 -20.48 36.47 11.89
CA SER A 9 -21.75 37.14 11.68
C SER A 9 -22.64 36.28 10.79
N SER A 10 -23.77 35.86 11.31
CA SER A 10 -24.82 35.21 10.57
C SER A 10 -25.31 36.16 9.46
N ILE A 11 -25.07 35.83 8.22
CA ILE A 11 -25.71 36.46 7.09
C ILE A 11 -27.13 35.89 6.99
N SER A 12 -28.08 36.61 7.55
CA SER A 12 -29.50 36.32 7.37
C SER A 12 -29.94 36.83 6.01
N GLY A 13 -30.45 35.96 5.17
CA GLY A 13 -31.38 36.34 4.13
C GLY A 13 -30.93 36.24 2.67
N SER A 14 -30.47 35.10 2.23
CA SER A 14 -30.77 34.61 0.89
C SER A 14 -30.76 33.09 0.85
N ASN A 15 -31.83 32.52 0.32
CA ASN A 15 -32.02 31.07 0.15
C ASN A 15 -31.19 30.47 -1.01
N GLN A 16 -30.01 31.04 -1.28
CA GLN A 16 -29.13 30.51 -2.31
C GLN A 16 -28.00 29.70 -1.67
N PRO A 17 -27.67 28.52 -2.21
CA PRO A 17 -26.53 27.73 -1.75
C PRO A 17 -25.23 28.54 -1.91
N LEU A 18 -24.34 28.39 -0.94
CA LEU A 18 -23.01 28.95 -1.04
C LEU A 18 -22.30 28.27 -2.19
N MET A 19 -22.04 29.00 -3.25
CA MET A 19 -21.30 28.50 -4.41
C MET A 19 -19.84 28.98 -4.32
N ILE A 20 -18.92 28.03 -4.36
CA ILE A 20 -17.51 28.32 -4.53
C ILE A 20 -17.16 28.03 -5.99
N VAL A 21 -16.78 29.06 -6.72
CA VAL A 21 -16.36 28.93 -8.12
C VAL A 21 -14.83 28.92 -8.14
N ASP A 22 -14.26 27.85 -8.62
CA ASP A 22 -12.85 27.80 -8.97
C ASP A 22 -12.69 28.34 -10.39
N GLU A 23 -12.16 29.54 -10.52
CA GLU A 23 -11.96 30.20 -11.82
C GLU A 23 -11.01 29.43 -12.74
N ALA A 24 -10.12 28.60 -12.18
CA ALA A 24 -9.16 27.83 -12.97
C ALA A 24 -9.77 26.58 -13.62
N HIS A 25 -10.81 26.01 -13.00
CA HIS A 25 -11.39 24.73 -13.42
C HIS A 25 -12.87 24.77 -13.77
N GLN A 26 -13.54 25.93 -13.64
CA GLN A 26 -14.98 26.10 -13.86
C GLN A 26 -15.85 25.06 -13.11
N ALA A 27 -15.35 24.51 -12.00
CA ALA A 27 -16.08 23.60 -11.15
C ALA A 27 -16.89 24.40 -10.13
N VAL A 28 -18.19 24.14 -10.07
CA VAL A 28 -19.08 24.75 -9.08
C VAL A 28 -19.35 23.74 -8.00
N THR A 29 -18.89 24.02 -6.78
CA THR A 29 -19.24 23.21 -5.60
C THR A 29 -20.31 23.90 -4.78
N GLY A 30 -21.39 23.21 -4.48
CA GLY A 30 -22.49 23.74 -3.69
C GLY A 30 -22.89 22.82 -2.54
N LEU A 31 -23.27 23.41 -1.41
CA LEU A 31 -23.85 22.66 -0.30
C LEU A 31 -25.36 22.50 -0.55
N SER A 32 -25.86 21.27 -0.63
CA SER A 32 -27.29 21.01 -0.75
C SER A 32 -28.02 21.32 0.57
N ARG A 33 -29.35 21.49 0.50
CA ARG A 33 -30.19 21.72 1.71
C ARG A 33 -30.05 20.63 2.78
N ASP A 34 -29.61 19.44 2.38
CA ASP A 34 -29.45 18.27 3.25
C ASP A 34 -28.00 18.12 3.78
N GLY A 35 -27.16 19.14 3.59
CA GLY A 35 -25.79 19.13 4.09
C GLY A 35 -24.81 18.29 3.27
N HIS A 36 -25.18 17.84 2.09
CA HIS A 36 -24.27 17.11 1.18
C HIS A 36 -23.62 18.06 0.18
N TRP A 37 -22.32 17.87 -0.04
CA TRP A 37 -21.59 18.52 -1.11
C TRP A 37 -21.86 17.81 -2.45
N THR A 38 -22.37 18.55 -3.43
CA THR A 38 -22.47 18.05 -4.80
C THR A 38 -21.46 18.79 -5.66
N ILE A 39 -20.66 18.01 -6.40
CA ILE A 39 -19.78 18.54 -7.44
C ILE A 39 -20.55 18.41 -8.76
N GLU A 40 -21.07 19.52 -9.26
CA GLU A 40 -21.62 19.56 -10.61
C GLU A 40 -20.50 19.89 -11.60
N THR A 41 -19.97 18.88 -12.27
CA THR A 41 -19.13 19.09 -13.44
C THR A 41 -20.04 19.45 -14.63
N ARG A 42 -19.87 20.63 -15.20
CA ARG A 42 -20.51 21.00 -16.49
C ARG A 42 -19.83 20.26 -17.65
N ALA A 43 -19.94 18.93 -17.66
CA ALA A 43 -19.43 18.12 -18.77
C ALA A 43 -20.03 18.51 -20.14
N GLY A 44 -21.22 19.11 -20.14
CA GLY A 44 -21.88 19.58 -21.38
C GLY A 44 -21.36 20.91 -21.95
N ALA A 45 -20.73 21.77 -21.14
CA ALA A 45 -20.20 23.03 -21.60
C ALA A 45 -18.85 22.87 -22.32
N PHE A 46 -18.03 21.92 -21.93
CA PHE A 46 -16.75 21.64 -22.56
C PHE A 46 -16.88 21.05 -23.98
N ALA A 47 -17.96 20.37 -24.29
CA ALA A 47 -18.20 19.81 -25.63
C ALA A 47 -18.62 20.90 -26.67
N ALA A 48 -19.20 22.02 -26.24
CA ALA A 48 -19.65 23.08 -27.13
C ALA A 48 -18.54 24.07 -27.47
N ASP A 49 -17.61 24.37 -26.56
CA ASP A 49 -16.50 25.31 -26.81
C ASP A 49 -15.33 24.69 -27.58
N ALA A 50 -15.19 23.36 -27.54
CA ALA A 50 -14.17 22.68 -28.34
C ALA A 50 -14.39 22.74 -29.84
N ALA A 51 -15.58 23.12 -30.28
CA ALA A 51 -15.94 23.20 -31.71
C ALA A 51 -15.57 24.53 -32.39
N THR A 52 -15.10 25.55 -31.66
CA THR A 52 -14.84 26.91 -32.22
C THR A 52 -13.40 27.38 -32.10
N GLN A 53 -12.49 26.60 -31.53
CA GLN A 53 -11.05 26.96 -31.51
C GLN A 53 -10.28 26.24 -32.62
N THR A 54 -10.20 26.86 -33.80
CA THR A 54 -9.25 26.51 -34.87
C THR A 54 -7.87 27.12 -34.60
N GLY A 55 -7.24 26.68 -33.47
CA GLY A 55 -5.81 26.82 -33.22
C GLY A 55 -5.15 25.45 -33.30
N PRO A 56 -3.81 25.34 -33.48
CA PRO A 56 -3.19 24.02 -33.43
C PRO A 56 -3.51 23.39 -32.08
N SER A 57 -4.47 22.47 -32.10
CA SER A 57 -4.86 21.70 -30.94
C SER A 57 -3.63 20.93 -30.50
N SER A 58 -3.11 21.20 -29.32
CA SER A 58 -2.44 20.14 -28.56
C SER A 58 -3.53 19.11 -28.29
N GLU A 59 -3.80 18.25 -29.25
CA GLU A 59 -4.62 17.08 -29.03
C GLU A 59 -4.03 16.37 -27.81
N ARG A 60 -4.76 16.36 -26.70
CA ARG A 60 -4.55 15.29 -25.73
C ARG A 60 -4.61 14.03 -26.57
N PRO A 61 -3.54 13.23 -26.64
CA PRO A 61 -3.61 12.00 -27.39
C PRO A 61 -4.84 11.27 -26.86
N THR A 62 -5.79 11.00 -27.75
CA THR A 62 -6.93 10.13 -27.43
C THR A 62 -6.31 8.93 -26.76
N PRO A 63 -6.71 8.52 -25.55
CA PRO A 63 -6.14 7.36 -24.94
C PRO A 63 -6.45 6.19 -25.85
N THR A 64 -5.54 5.93 -26.78
CA THR A 64 -5.44 4.59 -27.35
C THR A 64 -5.28 3.75 -26.11
N LEU A 65 -6.20 2.84 -25.87
CA LEU A 65 -6.11 1.76 -24.89
C LEU A 65 -4.91 0.90 -25.26
N ALA A 66 -3.73 1.50 -25.19
CA ALA A 66 -2.47 0.82 -25.27
C ALA A 66 -2.30 0.19 -23.93
N VAL A 67 -2.65 -1.06 -23.90
CA VAL A 67 -2.34 -2.01 -22.87
C VAL A 67 -0.98 -1.66 -22.25
N GLY A 68 -1.00 -1.26 -20.96
CA GLY A 68 0.21 -0.93 -20.22
C GLY A 68 0.58 0.55 -20.18
N HIS A 69 -0.34 1.49 -20.34
CA HIS A 69 -0.04 2.91 -20.16
C HIS A 69 -0.86 3.53 -19.03
N ILE A 70 -0.14 4.01 -18.02
CA ILE A 70 -0.68 4.90 -17.00
C ILE A 70 -0.90 6.27 -17.63
N VAL A 71 -2.11 6.79 -17.51
CA VAL A 71 -2.47 8.10 -18.08
C VAL A 71 -1.76 9.20 -17.29
N ARG A 72 -1.24 10.20 -17.99
CA ARG A 72 -0.69 11.41 -17.41
C ARG A 72 -1.82 12.37 -17.05
N ASP A 73 -1.89 12.81 -15.79
CA ASP A 73 -2.90 13.74 -15.31
C ASP A 73 -2.44 15.21 -15.36
N PHE A 74 -1.16 15.45 -15.05
CA PHE A 74 -0.61 16.81 -14.97
C PHE A 74 0.40 17.08 -16.07
N ALA A 75 0.28 18.26 -16.70
CA ALA A 75 1.24 18.72 -17.71
C ALA A 75 2.61 19.04 -17.10
N ASP A 76 2.66 19.52 -15.85
CA ASP A 76 3.89 19.79 -15.12
C ASP A 76 4.54 18.49 -14.66
N ALA A 77 5.80 18.28 -15.06
CA ALA A 77 6.52 17.04 -14.78
C ALA A 77 6.78 16.82 -13.28
N TYR A 78 6.96 17.89 -12.49
CA TYR A 78 7.17 17.77 -11.05
C TYR A 78 5.89 17.32 -10.35
N VAL A 79 4.76 17.97 -10.64
CA VAL A 79 3.46 17.62 -10.04
C VAL A 79 3.07 16.17 -10.40
N GLU A 80 3.24 15.81 -11.68
CA GLU A 80 2.97 14.44 -12.14
C GLU A 80 3.87 13.41 -11.46
N LEU A 81 5.16 13.72 -11.30
CA LEU A 81 6.10 12.83 -10.64
C LEU A 81 5.74 12.60 -9.17
N ILE A 82 5.37 13.66 -8.43
CA ILE A 82 4.93 13.54 -7.03
C ILE A 82 3.66 12.67 -6.95
N ARG A 83 2.68 12.88 -7.85
CA ARG A 83 1.46 12.07 -7.92
C ARG A 83 1.80 10.59 -8.11
N LEU A 84 2.59 10.27 -9.13
CA LEU A 84 2.96 8.89 -9.47
C LEU A 84 3.76 8.20 -8.35
N LEU A 85 4.66 8.91 -7.69
CA LEU A 85 5.43 8.36 -6.58
C LEU A 85 4.57 8.09 -5.35
N ARG A 86 3.56 8.92 -5.07
CA ARG A 86 2.60 8.65 -4.01
C ARG A 86 1.75 7.42 -4.32
N GLU A 87 1.31 7.30 -5.57
CA GLU A 87 0.60 6.10 -6.03
C GLU A 87 1.47 4.84 -5.92
N ALA A 88 2.74 4.91 -6.36
CA ALA A 88 3.68 3.81 -6.18
C ALA A 88 3.85 3.43 -4.71
N SER A 89 3.99 4.41 -3.80
CA SER A 89 4.06 4.14 -2.36
C SER A 89 2.84 3.38 -1.84
N GLU A 90 1.64 3.74 -2.28
CA GLU A 90 0.40 3.04 -1.88
C GLU A 90 0.35 1.62 -2.42
N VAL A 91 0.78 1.41 -3.66
CA VAL A 91 0.85 0.08 -4.29
C VAL A 91 1.86 -0.81 -3.58
N GLU A 92 3.11 -0.36 -3.40
CA GLU A 92 4.15 -1.12 -2.70
C GLU A 92 3.73 -1.51 -1.28
N HIS A 93 3.10 -0.56 -0.57
CA HIS A 93 2.60 -0.82 0.78
C HIS A 93 1.45 -1.85 0.77
N ALA A 94 0.54 -1.77 -0.19
CA ALA A 94 -0.55 -2.73 -0.32
C ALA A 94 -0.02 -4.13 -0.66
N LEU A 95 0.91 -4.25 -1.61
CA LEU A 95 1.52 -5.52 -2.03
C LEU A 95 2.29 -6.17 -0.86
N MET A 96 3.14 -5.40 -0.18
CA MET A 96 3.83 -5.86 1.02
C MET A 96 2.84 -6.47 2.03
N ALA A 97 1.76 -5.76 2.36
CA ALA A 97 0.78 -6.21 3.34
C ALA A 97 0.03 -7.47 2.87
N GLN A 98 -0.33 -7.56 1.57
CA GLN A 98 -0.95 -8.75 0.99
C GLN A 98 -0.02 -9.97 1.05
N TYR A 99 1.26 -9.80 0.69
CA TYR A 99 2.23 -10.90 0.70
C TYR A 99 2.52 -11.38 2.12
N LEU A 100 2.58 -10.46 3.10
CA LEU A 100 2.67 -10.81 4.52
C LEU A 100 1.43 -11.59 4.99
N TYR A 101 0.24 -11.14 4.64
CA TYR A 101 -1.00 -11.82 5.01
C TYR A 101 -1.05 -13.23 4.40
N GLY A 102 -0.69 -13.36 3.13
CA GLY A 102 -0.54 -14.62 2.43
C GLY A 102 0.46 -15.57 3.13
N ALA A 103 1.65 -15.05 3.48
CA ALA A 103 2.70 -15.81 4.16
C ALA A 103 2.23 -16.35 5.52
N PHE A 104 1.63 -15.50 6.36
CA PHE A 104 1.15 -15.89 7.68
C PHE A 104 -0.09 -16.77 7.65
N SER A 105 -0.82 -16.82 6.53
CA SER A 105 -1.93 -17.73 6.35
C SER A 105 -1.50 -19.18 6.09
N LEU A 106 -0.24 -19.43 5.73
CA LEU A 106 0.24 -20.76 5.37
C LEU A 106 0.32 -21.69 6.58
N LYS A 107 -0.10 -22.94 6.38
CA LYS A 107 0.06 -24.01 7.37
C LYS A 107 1.54 -24.35 7.57
N PRO A 108 1.95 -24.86 8.75
CA PRO A 108 3.34 -25.19 9.04
C PRO A 108 4.02 -26.13 8.03
N ALA A 109 3.24 -27.00 7.37
CA ALA A 109 3.74 -27.89 6.34
C ALA A 109 4.35 -27.15 5.12
N TYR A 110 3.96 -25.90 4.92
CA TYR A 110 4.37 -25.03 3.80
C TYR A 110 5.26 -23.86 4.26
N ALA A 111 5.92 -24.00 5.40
CA ALA A 111 6.80 -22.97 5.98
C ALA A 111 7.92 -22.51 5.01
N SER A 112 8.38 -23.37 4.09
CA SER A 112 9.36 -23.00 3.06
C SER A 112 8.81 -21.99 2.04
N ILE A 113 7.52 -22.06 1.73
CA ILE A 113 6.86 -21.07 0.86
C ILE A 113 6.68 -19.75 1.61
N ALA A 114 6.41 -19.82 2.92
CA ALA A 114 6.29 -18.62 3.75
C ALA A 114 7.63 -17.89 3.95
N GLY A 115 8.76 -18.61 3.96
CA GLY A 115 10.09 -18.03 4.23
C GLY A 115 10.45 -17.94 5.72
N TYR A 116 9.82 -18.75 6.57
CA TYR A 116 10.12 -18.73 8.01
C TYR A 116 11.56 -19.20 8.30
N GLY A 117 12.33 -18.29 8.90
CA GLY A 117 13.71 -18.54 9.36
C GLY A 117 14.79 -17.88 8.51
N SER A 118 14.71 -17.93 7.20
CA SER A 118 15.67 -17.29 6.27
C SER A 118 14.97 -16.81 5.00
N PRO A 119 14.29 -15.67 5.06
CA PRO A 119 13.61 -15.11 3.89
C PRO A 119 14.55 -14.88 2.71
N ASN A 120 14.07 -15.19 1.51
CA ASN A 120 14.79 -14.99 0.25
C ASN A 120 13.81 -14.71 -0.91
N SER A 121 14.29 -14.39 -2.09
CA SER A 121 13.47 -14.04 -3.25
C SER A 121 12.54 -15.17 -3.78
N ASN A 122 12.62 -16.39 -3.23
CA ASN A 122 11.77 -17.51 -3.59
C ASN A 122 10.78 -17.88 -2.48
N ASP A 123 10.46 -16.95 -1.59
CA ASP A 123 9.43 -17.12 -0.57
C ASP A 123 8.70 -15.80 -0.30
N LEU A 124 7.50 -15.91 0.28
CA LEU A 124 6.59 -14.77 0.46
C LEU A 124 7.15 -13.68 1.39
N LEU A 125 7.84 -14.06 2.47
CA LEU A 125 8.44 -13.08 3.38
C LEU A 125 9.60 -12.36 2.72
N GLY A 126 10.39 -13.04 1.91
CA GLY A 126 11.48 -12.42 1.16
C GLY A 126 10.97 -11.42 0.13
N VAL A 127 9.93 -11.78 -0.63
CA VAL A 127 9.27 -10.86 -1.55
C VAL A 127 8.67 -9.67 -0.78
N ALA A 128 7.95 -9.90 0.33
CA ALA A 128 7.42 -8.80 1.14
C ALA A 128 8.51 -7.85 1.69
N ILE A 129 9.70 -8.37 2.02
CA ILE A 129 10.86 -7.55 2.41
C ILE A 129 11.36 -6.70 1.23
N GLN A 130 11.34 -7.24 0.01
CA GLN A 130 11.69 -6.47 -1.18
C GLN A 130 10.68 -5.34 -1.41
N GLU A 131 9.36 -5.57 -1.24
CA GLU A 131 8.35 -4.51 -1.31
C GLU A 131 8.54 -3.44 -0.22
N MET A 132 9.00 -3.82 0.98
CA MET A 132 9.38 -2.82 2.00
C MET A 132 10.55 -1.95 1.54
N GLN A 133 11.51 -2.52 0.81
CA GLN A 133 12.65 -1.79 0.27
C GLN A 133 12.22 -0.87 -0.88
N HIS A 134 11.31 -1.34 -1.75
CA HIS A 134 10.72 -0.54 -2.83
C HIS A 134 9.96 0.66 -2.25
N LEU A 135 9.07 0.44 -1.28
CA LEU A 135 8.38 1.50 -0.53
C LEU A 135 9.38 2.50 0.08
N GLY A 136 10.47 1.98 0.66
CA GLY A 136 11.55 2.81 1.21
C GLY A 136 12.24 3.66 0.15
N GLN A 137 12.54 3.11 -1.01
CA GLN A 137 13.20 3.83 -2.11
C GLN A 137 12.30 4.90 -2.73
N VAL A 138 11.00 4.58 -2.93
CA VAL A 138 10.01 5.55 -3.45
C VAL A 138 9.86 6.73 -2.48
N ASN A 139 9.77 6.48 -1.18
CA ASN A 139 9.70 7.53 -0.18
C ASN A 139 11.00 8.35 -0.09
N ALA A 140 12.16 7.73 -0.24
CA ALA A 140 13.43 8.44 -0.30
C ALA A 140 13.51 9.37 -1.54
N LEU A 141 12.93 8.96 -2.68
CA LEU A 141 12.84 9.83 -3.87
C LEU A 141 11.86 10.98 -3.63
N LEU A 142 10.71 10.74 -2.98
CA LEU A 142 9.79 11.82 -2.57
C LEU A 142 10.53 12.86 -1.72
N MET A 143 11.29 12.43 -0.72
CA MET A 143 12.09 13.34 0.12
C MET A 143 13.17 14.07 -0.69
N ALA A 144 13.85 13.39 -1.63
CA ALA A 144 14.81 14.01 -2.51
C ALA A 144 14.18 15.06 -3.44
N LEU A 145 12.89 14.99 -3.69
CA LEU A 145 12.10 15.98 -4.44
C LEU A 145 11.48 17.06 -3.55
N ASP A 146 11.88 17.17 -2.29
CA ASP A 146 11.34 18.09 -1.28
C ASP A 146 9.84 17.86 -0.97
N ALA A 147 9.33 16.66 -1.25
CA ALA A 147 7.98 16.25 -0.89
C ALA A 147 7.95 15.53 0.47
N SER A 148 6.76 15.38 1.04
CA SER A 148 6.60 14.59 2.27
C SER A 148 6.58 13.10 1.99
N PRO A 149 7.02 12.25 2.93
CA PRO A 149 6.88 10.81 2.81
C PRO A 149 5.40 10.43 2.73
N HIS A 150 5.13 9.30 2.09
CA HIS A 150 3.79 8.78 1.90
C HIS A 150 3.72 7.30 2.29
N LEU A 151 3.13 7.00 3.46
CA LEU A 151 3.09 5.67 4.05
C LEU A 151 1.64 5.18 4.25
N ILE A 152 0.71 5.73 3.47
CA ILE A 152 -0.69 5.30 3.50
C ILE A 152 -0.82 4.03 2.66
N ARG A 153 -1.56 3.04 3.18
CA ARG A 153 -1.99 1.88 2.41
C ARG A 153 -3.43 2.09 1.96
N GLN A 154 -3.71 1.80 0.72
CA GLN A 154 -5.07 1.74 0.19
C GLN A 154 -5.41 0.31 -0.22
N ASP A 155 -6.68 -0.05 -0.09
CA ASP A 155 -7.19 -1.34 -0.55
C ASP A 155 -7.58 -1.31 -2.04
N PHE A 156 -7.60 -0.12 -2.64
CA PHE A 156 -7.92 0.11 -4.04
C PHE A 156 -6.74 0.73 -4.77
N PRO A 157 -6.39 0.24 -5.96
CA PRO A 157 -5.45 0.96 -6.82
C PRO A 157 -6.10 2.27 -7.29
N TYR A 158 -5.29 3.32 -7.41
CA TYR A 158 -5.73 4.63 -7.87
C TYR A 158 -6.41 4.57 -9.26
N GLN A 159 -5.84 3.81 -10.19
CA GLN A 159 -6.41 3.58 -11.51
C GLN A 159 -7.04 2.20 -11.60
N GLN A 160 -8.32 2.10 -11.30
CA GLN A 160 -9.08 0.85 -11.32
C GLN A 160 -9.07 0.14 -12.69
N ASP A 161 -8.90 0.90 -13.78
CA ASP A 161 -8.78 0.31 -15.13
C ASP A 161 -7.49 -0.52 -15.33
N ILE A 162 -6.46 -0.27 -14.49
CA ILE A 162 -5.20 -1.00 -14.53
C ILE A 162 -5.31 -2.29 -13.74
N TYR A 163 -5.88 -2.20 -12.53
CA TYR A 163 -6.04 -3.33 -11.62
C TYR A 163 -7.53 -3.63 -11.45
N PRO A 164 -8.06 -4.68 -12.07
CA PRO A 164 -9.50 -4.97 -12.05
C PRO A 164 -9.96 -5.62 -10.73
N PHE A 165 -9.18 -5.50 -9.67
CA PHE A 165 -9.45 -6.10 -8.36
C PHE A 165 -8.91 -5.21 -7.24
N GLU A 166 -9.45 -5.40 -6.04
CA GLU A 166 -8.98 -4.76 -4.81
C GLU A 166 -7.74 -5.46 -4.27
N PHE A 167 -6.86 -4.69 -3.62
CA PHE A 167 -5.70 -5.20 -2.89
C PHE A 167 -6.10 -5.67 -1.49
N ASN A 168 -6.90 -6.72 -1.43
CA ASN A 168 -7.40 -7.28 -0.19
C ASN A 168 -6.32 -8.03 0.59
N LEU A 169 -6.37 -7.96 1.92
CA LEU A 169 -5.67 -8.87 2.80
C LEU A 169 -6.44 -10.20 2.82
N GLU A 170 -5.93 -11.19 2.13
CA GLU A 170 -6.59 -12.48 1.97
C GLU A 170 -5.60 -13.66 2.11
N PRO A 171 -6.07 -14.84 2.57
CA PRO A 171 -5.19 -16.00 2.69
C PRO A 171 -4.63 -16.41 1.33
N LEU A 172 -3.49 -17.10 1.32
CA LEU A 172 -2.89 -17.59 0.09
C LEU A 172 -3.75 -18.65 -0.56
N THR A 173 -4.36 -18.30 -1.67
CA THR A 173 -5.22 -19.15 -2.50
C THR A 173 -4.81 -19.03 -3.94
N GLN A 174 -5.36 -19.87 -4.82
CA GLN A 174 -5.15 -19.66 -6.25
C GLN A 174 -5.72 -18.31 -6.72
N ALA A 175 -6.80 -17.83 -6.10
CA ALA A 175 -7.41 -16.54 -6.44
C ALA A 175 -6.52 -15.36 -6.04
N SER A 176 -5.96 -15.35 -4.82
CA SER A 176 -5.02 -14.30 -4.41
C SER A 176 -3.74 -14.34 -5.25
N LEU A 177 -3.21 -15.53 -5.53
CA LEU A 177 -2.04 -15.71 -6.40
C LEU A 177 -2.29 -15.22 -7.83
N ALA A 178 -3.51 -15.36 -8.36
CA ALA A 178 -3.85 -14.81 -9.68
C ALA A 178 -3.71 -13.28 -9.71
N LYS A 179 -4.10 -12.59 -8.63
CA LYS A 179 -3.92 -11.14 -8.49
C LYS A 179 -2.43 -10.78 -8.42
N TYR A 180 -1.64 -11.51 -7.62
CA TYR A 180 -0.20 -11.29 -7.50
C TYR A 180 0.52 -11.49 -8.84
N VAL A 181 0.24 -12.60 -9.53
CA VAL A 181 0.76 -12.86 -10.88
C VAL A 181 0.40 -11.74 -11.85
N TYR A 182 -0.85 -11.24 -11.79
CA TYR A 182 -1.31 -10.16 -12.66
C TYR A 182 -0.54 -8.86 -12.38
N THR A 183 -0.38 -8.51 -11.12
CA THR A 183 0.24 -7.27 -10.67
C THR A 183 1.74 -7.22 -11.02
N GLU A 184 2.44 -8.34 -10.87
CA GLU A 184 3.90 -8.45 -11.08
C GLU A 184 4.28 -8.80 -12.52
N ALA A 185 3.31 -9.03 -13.39
CA ALA A 185 3.59 -9.51 -14.76
C ALA A 185 4.41 -8.50 -15.58
N PRO A 186 5.41 -8.94 -16.33
CA PRO A 186 6.12 -8.07 -17.27
C PRO A 186 5.20 -7.65 -18.43
N VAL A 187 5.52 -6.51 -19.06
CA VAL A 187 4.71 -5.85 -20.13
C VAL A 187 4.11 -6.79 -21.17
N ASN A 188 4.84 -7.83 -21.55
CA ASN A 188 4.38 -8.80 -22.55
C ASN A 188 3.99 -10.15 -21.94
N GLY A 189 4.17 -10.34 -20.63
CA GLY A 189 3.99 -11.61 -19.95
C GLY A 189 2.57 -12.16 -19.99
N LEU A 190 1.58 -11.28 -20.08
CA LEU A 190 0.16 -11.64 -20.14
C LEU A 190 -0.47 -11.40 -21.52
N LYS A 191 0.28 -10.92 -22.51
CA LYS A 191 -0.24 -10.72 -23.88
C LYS A 191 -0.26 -12.03 -24.64
N ARG A 192 -1.46 -12.48 -25.04
CA ARG A 192 -1.61 -13.70 -25.86
C ARG A 192 -0.83 -13.67 -27.16
N SER A 193 -0.70 -12.51 -27.80
CA SER A 193 0.08 -12.33 -29.03
C SER A 193 1.59 -12.46 -28.84
N SER A 194 2.08 -12.32 -27.65
CA SER A 194 3.52 -12.42 -27.32
C SER A 194 3.93 -13.83 -26.89
N VAL A 195 2.97 -14.73 -26.76
CA VAL A 195 3.18 -16.09 -26.24
C VAL A 195 3.00 -17.09 -27.37
N SER A 196 4.02 -17.88 -27.65
CA SER A 196 3.99 -18.93 -28.69
C SER A 196 3.89 -20.37 -28.14
N ASN A 197 4.19 -20.54 -26.85
CA ASN A 197 4.20 -21.83 -26.19
C ASN A 197 2.79 -22.26 -25.77
N PRO A 198 2.29 -23.45 -26.10
CA PRO A 198 0.98 -23.94 -25.64
C PRO A 198 0.80 -23.95 -24.11
N ARG A 199 1.85 -24.17 -23.33
CA ARG A 199 1.79 -24.16 -21.88
C ARG A 199 1.49 -22.75 -21.34
N ASP A 200 2.05 -21.72 -21.96
CA ASP A 200 1.79 -20.35 -21.58
C ASP A 200 0.38 -19.92 -21.99
N HIS A 201 -0.17 -20.40 -23.09
CA HIS A 201 -1.57 -20.21 -23.42
C HIS A 201 -2.50 -20.85 -22.37
N GLN A 202 -2.20 -22.09 -21.93
CA GLN A 202 -2.95 -22.74 -20.85
C GLN A 202 -2.88 -21.97 -19.53
N PHE A 203 -1.70 -21.42 -19.20
CA PHE A 203 -1.54 -20.55 -18.03
C PHE A 203 -2.42 -19.30 -18.15
N LEU A 204 -2.42 -18.60 -19.28
CA LEU A 204 -3.26 -17.42 -19.50
C LEU A 204 -4.75 -17.77 -19.42
N ASP A 205 -5.18 -18.90 -19.98
CA ASP A 205 -6.57 -19.36 -19.88
C ASP A 205 -6.99 -19.65 -18.42
N GLN A 206 -6.06 -20.21 -17.64
CA GLN A 206 -6.30 -20.47 -16.21
C GLN A 206 -6.36 -19.17 -15.42
N LEU A 207 -5.45 -18.23 -15.69
CA LEU A 207 -5.41 -16.92 -15.04
C LEU A 207 -6.68 -16.12 -15.33
N ASP A 208 -7.09 -16.02 -16.60
CA ASP A 208 -8.33 -15.36 -17.03
C ASP A 208 -9.56 -15.96 -16.34
N ARG A 209 -9.62 -17.27 -16.21
CA ARG A 209 -10.73 -17.97 -15.56
C ARG A 209 -10.80 -17.64 -14.07
N VAL A 210 -9.67 -17.62 -13.39
CA VAL A 210 -9.61 -17.34 -11.95
C VAL A 210 -9.92 -15.88 -11.65
N LEU A 211 -9.47 -14.95 -12.50
CA LEU A 211 -9.76 -13.52 -12.37
C LEU A 211 -11.17 -13.12 -12.85
N GLY A 212 -11.94 -14.05 -13.45
CA GLY A 212 -13.33 -13.81 -13.85
C GLY A 212 -13.50 -12.96 -15.10
N GLY A 213 -12.47 -12.84 -15.96
CA GLY A 213 -12.57 -12.07 -17.20
C GLY A 213 -11.24 -11.89 -17.91
N SER A 214 -11.25 -11.13 -19.02
CA SER A 214 -10.05 -10.86 -19.79
C SER A 214 -9.01 -10.10 -18.97
N THR A 215 -7.84 -10.68 -18.79
CA THR A 215 -6.68 -10.01 -18.22
C THR A 215 -6.27 -8.83 -19.11
N ARG A 216 -6.14 -7.66 -18.51
CA ARG A 216 -5.50 -6.52 -19.15
C ARG A 216 -4.03 -6.57 -18.74
N PRO A 217 -3.07 -6.52 -19.67
CA PRO A 217 -1.66 -6.57 -19.32
C PRO A 217 -1.20 -5.24 -18.73
N ASN A 218 -1.61 -4.94 -17.53
CA ASN A 218 -1.13 -3.87 -16.69
C ASN A 218 -0.50 -4.47 -15.45
N HIS A 219 0.60 -3.94 -15.04
CA HIS A 219 1.45 -4.44 -13.99
C HIS A 219 2.14 -3.26 -13.28
N VAL A 220 2.74 -3.51 -12.14
CA VAL A 220 3.52 -2.51 -11.39
C VAL A 220 4.61 -1.90 -12.27
N GLY A 221 5.25 -2.70 -13.13
CA GLY A 221 6.24 -2.21 -14.09
C GLY A 221 5.73 -1.10 -15.02
N SER A 222 4.43 -1.08 -15.38
CA SER A 222 3.85 0.05 -16.16
C SER A 222 3.86 1.36 -15.39
N LEU A 223 3.62 1.31 -14.08
CA LEU A 223 3.70 2.48 -13.20
C LEU A 223 5.15 2.99 -13.16
N TYR A 224 6.11 2.08 -12.98
CA TYR A 224 7.53 2.46 -12.95
C TYR A 224 8.02 2.98 -14.29
N ASP A 225 7.59 2.44 -15.43
CA ASP A 225 7.88 3.00 -16.75
C ASP A 225 7.42 4.45 -16.85
N ARG A 226 6.22 4.74 -16.33
CA ARG A 226 5.69 6.10 -16.33
C ARG A 226 6.45 7.03 -15.40
N ILE A 227 6.82 6.56 -14.21
CA ILE A 227 7.65 7.32 -13.26
C ILE A 227 9.01 7.64 -13.87
N ILE A 228 9.68 6.66 -14.49
CA ILE A 228 10.98 6.84 -15.14
C ILE A 228 10.92 7.88 -16.26
N GLN A 229 9.92 7.79 -17.14
CA GLN A 229 9.70 8.76 -18.21
C GLN A 229 9.47 10.17 -17.67
N THR A 230 8.64 10.29 -16.61
CA THR A 230 8.35 11.59 -15.99
C THR A 230 9.55 12.17 -15.27
N LEU A 231 10.36 11.32 -14.61
CA LEU A 231 11.61 11.73 -13.98
C LEU A 231 12.64 12.21 -15.03
N GLN A 232 12.74 11.53 -16.18
CA GLN A 232 13.60 11.97 -17.29
C GLN A 232 13.19 13.35 -17.81
N GLU A 233 11.89 13.59 -17.96
CA GLU A 233 11.35 14.89 -18.34
C GLU A 233 11.68 15.96 -17.29
N TYR A 234 11.44 15.67 -16.00
CA TYR A 234 11.79 16.56 -14.89
C TYR A 234 13.28 16.92 -14.89
N ILE A 235 14.16 15.95 -15.09
CA ILE A 235 15.61 16.17 -15.19
C ILE A 235 15.95 17.10 -16.35
N SER A 236 15.28 16.95 -17.50
CA SER A 236 15.54 17.78 -18.69
C SER A 236 15.08 19.21 -18.51
N THR A 237 13.98 19.43 -17.82
CA THR A 237 13.38 20.75 -17.55
C THR A 237 13.97 21.45 -16.33
N THR A 238 14.69 20.70 -15.46
CA THR A 238 15.29 21.20 -14.23
C THR A 238 16.80 20.89 -14.15
N PRO A 239 17.64 21.49 -15.00
CA PRO A 239 19.07 21.14 -15.11
C PRO A 239 19.86 21.23 -13.80
N LYS A 240 19.45 22.14 -12.89
CA LYS A 240 20.13 22.35 -11.60
C LYS A 240 20.02 21.13 -10.68
N ARG A 241 18.99 20.32 -10.82
CA ARG A 241 18.78 19.09 -10.03
C ARG A 241 19.19 17.81 -10.75
N SER A 242 19.64 17.93 -12.00
CA SER A 242 19.96 16.79 -12.86
C SER A 242 20.97 15.83 -12.24
N ALA A 243 22.04 16.34 -11.61
CA ALA A 243 23.08 15.51 -11.00
C ALA A 243 22.54 14.68 -9.80
N GLU A 244 21.64 15.25 -9.02
CA GLU A 244 20.98 14.62 -7.87
C GLU A 244 19.94 13.58 -8.30
N MET A 245 19.18 13.87 -9.36
CA MET A 245 18.06 13.04 -9.78
C MET A 245 18.44 11.86 -10.69
N LYS A 246 19.48 11.98 -11.50
CA LYS A 246 19.92 10.91 -12.42
C LYS A 246 20.14 9.53 -11.78
N PRO A 247 20.74 9.40 -10.59
CA PRO A 247 20.93 8.10 -9.96
C PRO A 247 19.63 7.35 -9.65
N TRP A 248 18.53 8.08 -9.49
CA TRP A 248 17.22 7.47 -9.21
C TRP A 248 16.64 6.69 -10.39
N LEU A 249 17.03 7.04 -11.63
CA LEU A 249 16.60 6.27 -12.81
C LEU A 249 17.03 4.81 -12.72
N ALA A 250 18.28 4.55 -12.33
CA ALA A 250 18.77 3.18 -12.18
C ALA A 250 18.07 2.41 -11.05
N LYS A 251 17.74 3.09 -9.94
CA LYS A 251 17.02 2.47 -8.82
C LYS A 251 15.58 2.11 -9.21
N LEU A 252 14.89 2.99 -9.93
CA LEU A 252 13.52 2.71 -10.41
C LEU A 252 13.49 1.56 -11.43
N GLU A 253 14.50 1.48 -12.31
CA GLU A 253 14.66 0.34 -13.22
C GLU A 253 14.97 -0.98 -12.48
N GLU A 254 15.69 -0.92 -11.35
CA GLU A 254 15.95 -2.07 -10.50
C GLU A 254 14.67 -2.60 -9.86
N ILE A 255 13.86 -1.72 -9.25
CA ILE A 255 12.56 -2.08 -8.67
C ILE A 255 11.69 -2.78 -9.72
N LYS A 256 11.52 -2.13 -10.88
CA LYS A 256 10.73 -2.69 -11.99
C LYS A 256 11.19 -4.09 -12.36
N ARG A 257 12.51 -4.28 -12.53
CA ARG A 257 13.09 -5.56 -12.93
C ARG A 257 12.92 -6.65 -11.86
N GLU A 258 12.99 -6.30 -10.56
CA GLU A 258 12.75 -7.28 -9.49
C GLU A 258 11.33 -7.84 -9.54
N GLY A 259 10.32 -7.00 -9.75
CA GLY A 259 8.94 -7.46 -9.93
C GLY A 259 8.78 -8.36 -11.16
N GLU A 260 9.21 -7.87 -12.32
CA GLU A 260 9.02 -8.56 -13.61
C GLU A 260 9.79 -9.89 -13.73
N ASP A 261 11.01 -9.98 -13.21
CA ASP A 261 11.88 -11.15 -13.36
C ASP A 261 11.76 -12.13 -12.19
N ASN A 262 11.63 -11.64 -10.95
CA ASN A 262 11.67 -12.46 -9.75
C ASN A 262 10.28 -12.76 -9.20
N HIS A 263 9.51 -11.73 -8.82
CA HIS A 263 8.21 -11.89 -8.18
C HIS A 263 7.21 -12.58 -9.10
N PHE A 264 7.14 -12.15 -10.35
CA PHE A 264 6.25 -12.77 -11.34
C PHE A 264 6.50 -14.27 -11.49
N LEU A 265 7.77 -14.69 -11.66
CA LEU A 265 8.10 -16.11 -11.82
C LEU A 265 7.80 -16.91 -10.55
N PHE A 266 8.10 -16.37 -9.40
CA PHE A 266 7.77 -16.97 -8.11
C PHE A 266 6.25 -17.17 -7.97
N PHE A 267 5.45 -16.11 -8.12
CA PHE A 267 3.99 -16.20 -8.02
C PHE A 267 3.37 -17.08 -9.11
N LYS A 268 3.89 -17.04 -10.33
CA LYS A 268 3.46 -17.94 -11.40
C LYS A 268 3.67 -19.41 -11.02
N SER A 269 4.81 -19.74 -10.40
CA SER A 269 5.10 -21.11 -9.94
C SER A 269 4.15 -21.57 -8.84
N LEU A 270 3.81 -20.70 -7.91
CA LEU A 270 2.81 -20.95 -6.86
C LEU A 270 1.41 -21.10 -7.45
N PHE A 271 1.00 -20.20 -8.33
CA PHE A 271 -0.32 -20.22 -8.99
C PHE A 271 -0.55 -21.52 -9.77
N LEU A 272 0.49 -22.01 -10.46
CA LEU A 272 0.46 -23.27 -11.22
C LEU A 272 0.59 -24.52 -10.33
N GLY A 273 0.88 -24.36 -9.03
CA GLY A 273 1.12 -25.47 -8.11
C GLY A 273 2.42 -26.23 -8.39
N THR A 274 3.37 -25.61 -9.11
CA THR A 274 4.64 -26.24 -9.53
C THR A 274 5.81 -25.92 -8.63
N HIS A 275 5.63 -24.99 -7.67
CA HIS A 275 6.67 -24.63 -6.73
C HIS A 275 7.09 -25.81 -5.86
N GLU A 276 8.39 -25.99 -5.62
CA GLU A 276 8.95 -27.13 -4.87
C GLU A 276 8.40 -27.24 -3.43
N GLY A 277 8.06 -26.12 -2.82
CA GLY A 277 7.46 -26.06 -1.48
C GLY A 277 6.14 -26.81 -1.34
N PHE A 278 5.44 -27.11 -2.44
CA PHE A 278 4.26 -27.97 -2.45
C PHE A 278 4.59 -29.48 -2.38
N LYS A 279 5.88 -29.84 -2.30
CA LYS A 279 6.35 -31.22 -2.07
C LYS A 279 5.78 -32.23 -3.06
N GLY A 280 5.57 -31.82 -4.31
CA GLY A 280 5.07 -32.68 -5.38
C GLY A 280 3.57 -32.98 -5.31
N HIS A 281 2.80 -32.30 -4.49
CA HIS A 281 1.33 -32.36 -4.51
C HIS A 281 0.83 -31.88 -5.87
N LYS A 282 0.41 -32.80 -6.72
CA LYS A 282 -0.22 -32.46 -8.01
C LYS A 282 -1.62 -31.88 -7.73
N ASN A 283 -1.96 -30.81 -8.44
CA ASN A 283 -3.27 -30.15 -8.35
C ASN A 283 -3.61 -29.64 -6.93
N ILE A 284 -2.64 -29.06 -6.23
CA ILE A 284 -2.80 -28.56 -4.85
C ILE A 284 -4.03 -27.64 -4.71
N TRP A 285 -4.33 -26.84 -5.73
CA TRP A 285 -5.45 -25.89 -5.75
C TRP A 285 -6.81 -26.53 -6.07
N SER A 286 -6.87 -27.83 -6.40
CA SER A 286 -8.13 -28.57 -6.52
C SER A 286 -8.62 -29.17 -5.22
N LEU A 287 -7.81 -29.12 -4.15
CA LEU A 287 -8.20 -29.53 -2.82
C LEU A 287 -9.25 -28.58 -2.25
N ALA A 288 -10.14 -29.11 -1.42
CA ALA A 288 -11.07 -28.28 -0.67
C ALA A 288 -10.32 -27.42 0.38
N PRO A 289 -10.73 -26.18 0.65
CA PRO A 289 -10.05 -25.30 1.61
C PRO A 289 -9.91 -25.89 3.03
N ASN A 290 -10.79 -26.80 3.42
CA ASN A 290 -10.74 -27.52 4.70
C ASN A 290 -9.90 -28.81 4.67
N ASP A 291 -9.35 -29.19 3.51
CA ASP A 291 -8.44 -30.33 3.41
C ASP A 291 -7.17 -30.07 4.24
N PRO A 292 -6.70 -31.06 5.04
CA PRO A 292 -5.44 -30.91 5.78
C PRO A 292 -4.24 -30.56 4.88
N ALA A 293 -4.22 -31.06 3.64
CA ALA A 293 -3.16 -30.76 2.66
C ALA A 293 -3.35 -29.45 1.91
N TYR A 294 -4.48 -28.72 2.07
CA TYR A 294 -4.64 -27.39 1.48
C TYR A 294 -3.63 -26.42 2.10
N PRO A 295 -2.94 -25.56 1.31
CA PRO A 295 -1.77 -24.83 1.80
C PRO A 295 -2.06 -23.85 2.92
N SER A 296 -3.16 -23.10 2.84
CA SER A 296 -3.46 -22.03 3.77
C SER A 296 -4.59 -22.36 4.75
N LEU A 297 -4.61 -21.61 5.85
CA LEU A 297 -5.73 -21.55 6.77
C LEU A 297 -6.89 -20.75 6.18
N PRO A 298 -8.14 -21.08 6.50
CA PRO A 298 -9.32 -20.37 6.01
C PRO A 298 -9.54 -19.08 6.82
N LEU A 299 -8.70 -18.07 6.62
CA LEU A 299 -8.80 -16.77 7.30
C LEU A 299 -9.80 -15.86 6.61
N ALA A 300 -10.37 -14.91 7.36
CA ALA A 300 -11.25 -13.89 6.81
C ALA A 300 -10.47 -12.94 5.88
N ILE A 301 -11.18 -12.38 4.89
CA ILE A 301 -10.64 -11.32 4.02
C ILE A 301 -10.82 -9.98 4.75
N ASN A 302 -9.79 -9.13 4.73
CA ASN A 302 -9.78 -7.81 5.37
C ASN A 302 -10.37 -7.84 6.79
N PRO A 303 -9.83 -8.65 7.72
CA PRO A 303 -10.33 -8.67 9.09
C PRO A 303 -10.14 -7.29 9.73
N SER A 304 -11.05 -6.90 10.62
CA SER A 304 -11.01 -5.60 11.27
C SER A 304 -11.01 -5.73 12.79
N ALA A 305 -10.14 -4.96 13.43
CA ALA A 305 -10.15 -4.77 14.87
C ALA A 305 -11.01 -3.58 15.31
N PHE A 306 -11.56 -2.79 14.37
CA PHE A 306 -12.47 -1.70 14.70
C PHE A 306 -13.87 -2.21 15.07
N VAL A 307 -14.36 -1.74 16.20
CA VAL A 307 -15.71 -2.09 16.69
C VAL A 307 -16.78 -1.55 15.74
N GLY A 308 -17.73 -2.41 15.37
CA GLY A 308 -18.81 -2.05 14.46
C GLY A 308 -18.48 -2.16 12.97
N HIS A 309 -17.23 -2.49 12.62
CA HIS A 309 -16.87 -2.75 11.23
C HIS A 309 -17.52 -4.04 10.70
N PRO A 310 -17.98 -4.10 9.42
CA PRO A 310 -18.58 -5.31 8.85
C PRO A 310 -17.75 -6.57 9.03
N ASN A 311 -16.43 -6.46 8.88
CA ASN A 311 -15.48 -7.57 9.02
C ASN A 311 -14.84 -7.66 10.42
N GLN A 312 -15.51 -7.10 11.45
CA GLN A 312 -14.98 -7.11 12.81
C GLN A 312 -14.70 -8.52 13.30
N ILE A 313 -13.51 -8.73 13.85
CA ILE A 313 -13.10 -9.95 14.54
C ILE A 313 -14.03 -10.18 15.75
N LYS A 314 -14.63 -11.37 15.84
CA LYS A 314 -15.67 -11.68 16.84
C LYS A 314 -15.13 -12.28 18.11
N ASP A 315 -14.04 -13.04 18.04
CA ASP A 315 -13.41 -13.60 19.24
C ASP A 315 -12.75 -12.47 20.06
N PRO A 316 -13.06 -12.31 21.35
CA PRO A 316 -12.56 -11.21 22.15
C PRO A 316 -11.04 -11.20 22.34
N LEU A 317 -10.41 -12.39 22.43
CA LEU A 317 -8.96 -12.48 22.55
C LEU A 317 -8.28 -12.12 21.24
N ALA A 318 -8.72 -12.71 20.14
CA ALA A 318 -8.20 -12.40 18.82
C ALA A 318 -8.40 -10.91 18.47
N LEU A 319 -9.53 -10.31 18.83
CA LEU A 319 -9.80 -8.88 18.66
C LEU A 319 -8.79 -8.02 19.44
N SER A 320 -8.53 -8.36 20.71
CA SER A 320 -7.57 -7.63 21.54
C SER A 320 -6.13 -7.75 21.02
N LEU A 321 -5.74 -8.94 20.58
CA LEU A 321 -4.42 -9.18 19.98
C LEU A 321 -4.28 -8.51 18.61
N ALA A 322 -5.32 -8.49 17.81
CA ALA A 322 -5.36 -7.79 16.53
C ALA A 322 -5.26 -6.26 16.72
N TRP A 323 -5.95 -5.72 17.73
CA TRP A 323 -5.82 -4.32 18.10
C TRP A 323 -4.39 -3.97 18.55
N LEU A 324 -3.78 -4.82 19.39
CA LEU A 324 -2.38 -4.67 19.76
C LEU A 324 -1.47 -4.73 18.53
N GLY A 325 -1.77 -5.60 17.57
CA GLY A 325 -1.07 -5.69 16.29
C GLY A 325 -1.17 -4.39 15.47
N ASN A 326 -2.35 -3.78 15.43
CA ASN A 326 -2.54 -2.47 14.79
C ASN A 326 -1.72 -1.38 15.48
N LEU A 327 -1.68 -1.34 16.81
CA LEU A 327 -0.85 -0.37 17.55
C LEU A 327 0.64 -0.51 17.20
N HIS A 328 1.12 -1.74 17.04
CA HIS A 328 2.50 -1.99 16.58
C HIS A 328 2.71 -1.58 15.13
N TYR A 329 1.78 -1.91 14.23
CA TYR A 329 1.82 -1.52 12.83
C TYR A 329 1.86 0.01 12.67
N TRP A 330 0.98 0.73 13.37
CA TRP A 330 0.97 2.20 13.36
C TRP A 330 2.25 2.78 13.95
N THR A 331 2.79 2.18 15.02
CA THR A 331 4.08 2.59 15.58
C THR A 331 5.22 2.46 14.58
N ILE A 332 5.27 1.36 13.81
CA ILE A 332 6.27 1.15 12.75
C ILE A 332 6.16 2.27 11.71
N LEU A 333 4.96 2.57 11.23
CA LEU A 333 4.74 3.60 10.22
C LEU A 333 5.10 5.00 10.74
N LEU A 334 4.73 5.33 11.98
CA LEU A 334 5.06 6.62 12.62
C LEU A 334 6.57 6.79 12.84
N LEU A 335 7.27 5.73 13.22
CA LEU A 335 8.73 5.74 13.35
C LEU A 335 9.40 5.90 11.98
N THR A 336 8.86 5.27 10.95
CA THR A 336 9.36 5.40 9.59
C THR A 336 9.15 6.83 9.06
N ASP A 337 7.97 7.41 9.28
CA ASP A 337 7.70 8.82 8.95
C ASP A 337 8.66 9.78 9.69
N ALA A 338 8.89 9.54 10.99
CA ALA A 338 9.82 10.33 11.79
C ALA A 338 11.26 10.21 11.26
N ALA A 339 11.68 9.04 10.81
CA ALA A 339 13.00 8.82 10.24
C ALA A 339 13.22 9.66 8.97
N TYR A 340 12.24 9.70 8.07
CA TYR A 340 12.30 10.54 6.88
C TYR A 340 12.26 12.03 7.23
N SER A 341 11.33 12.42 8.11
CA SER A 341 11.10 13.83 8.43
C SER A 341 12.22 14.49 9.24
N ASP A 342 12.87 13.73 10.11
CA ASP A 342 13.92 14.23 11.01
C ASP A 342 15.35 13.81 10.55
N ALA A 343 15.45 13.02 9.48
CA ALA A 343 16.70 12.43 8.98
C ALA A 343 17.50 11.68 10.08
N ASP A 344 16.80 11.00 10.98
CA ASP A 344 17.38 10.30 12.13
C ASP A 344 17.20 8.78 12.01
N HIS A 345 18.29 8.08 11.72
CA HIS A 345 18.30 6.63 11.53
C HIS A 345 17.88 5.82 12.77
N THR A 346 17.96 6.39 13.98
CA THR A 346 17.50 5.72 15.21
C THR A 346 16.03 5.29 15.10
N TYR A 347 15.20 6.07 14.43
CA TYR A 347 13.79 5.73 14.26
C TYR A 347 13.59 4.49 13.35
N ILE A 348 14.42 4.32 12.33
CA ILE A 348 14.40 3.11 11.48
C ILE A 348 14.79 1.88 12.30
N ASP A 349 15.78 1.98 13.18
CA ASP A 349 16.19 0.85 14.02
C ASP A 349 15.10 0.48 15.04
N LEU A 350 14.41 1.47 15.60
CA LEU A 350 13.24 1.24 16.45
C LEU A 350 12.07 0.62 15.67
N ALA A 351 11.81 1.09 14.45
CA ALA A 351 10.78 0.51 13.58
C ALA A 351 11.07 -0.97 13.25
N LYS A 352 12.33 -1.31 12.93
CA LYS A 352 12.78 -2.69 12.71
C LYS A 352 12.61 -3.56 13.95
N GLN A 353 12.99 -3.07 15.13
CA GLN A 353 12.79 -3.81 16.38
C GLN A 353 11.32 -4.09 16.65
N GLN A 354 10.44 -3.11 16.41
CA GLN A 354 9.01 -3.25 16.55
C GLN A 354 8.43 -4.27 15.57
N MET A 355 8.89 -4.22 14.31
CA MET A 355 8.43 -5.10 13.24
C MET A 355 8.88 -6.54 13.48
N MET A 356 10.18 -6.75 13.75
CA MET A 356 10.76 -8.10 13.88
C MET A 356 10.49 -8.75 15.24
N GLY A 357 10.03 -7.99 16.22
CA GLY A 357 9.68 -8.46 17.55
C GLY A 357 8.16 -8.56 17.76
N PRO A 358 7.55 -7.54 18.42
CA PRO A 358 6.14 -7.61 18.84
C PRO A 358 5.16 -7.83 17.68
N PHE A 359 5.33 -7.11 16.57
CA PHE A 359 4.45 -7.24 15.41
C PHE A 359 4.51 -8.64 14.79
N LEU A 360 5.71 -9.16 14.52
CA LEU A 360 5.91 -10.46 13.89
C LEU A 360 5.37 -11.59 14.77
N SER A 361 5.56 -11.53 16.09
CA SER A 361 5.03 -12.51 17.02
C SER A 361 3.49 -12.59 16.93
N LEU A 362 2.81 -11.44 16.94
CA LEU A 362 1.35 -11.40 16.80
C LEU A 362 0.88 -11.85 15.41
N ALA A 363 1.56 -11.41 14.34
CA ALA A 363 1.20 -11.76 12.98
C ALA A 363 1.27 -13.30 12.72
N ARG A 364 2.20 -13.98 13.37
CA ARG A 364 2.30 -15.45 13.34
C ARG A 364 1.27 -16.15 14.23
N HIS A 365 0.86 -15.52 15.32
CA HIS A 365 -0.04 -16.12 16.29
C HIS A 365 -1.51 -15.99 15.90
N LEU A 366 -1.95 -14.84 15.39
CA LEU A 366 -3.35 -14.57 15.04
C LEU A 366 -3.96 -15.64 14.11
N PRO A 367 -3.26 -16.16 13.09
CA PRO A 367 -3.80 -17.24 12.25
C PRO A 367 -4.14 -18.52 13.02
N THR A 368 -3.49 -18.82 14.15
CA THR A 368 -3.82 -19.96 15.01
C THR A 368 -5.16 -19.77 15.75
N LEU A 369 -5.62 -18.52 15.85
CA LEU A 369 -6.93 -18.14 16.37
C LEU A 369 -8.00 -17.95 15.27
N GLY A 370 -7.66 -18.32 14.03
CA GLY A 370 -8.57 -18.23 12.87
C GLY A 370 -8.72 -16.82 12.26
N VAL A 371 -7.83 -15.89 12.60
CA VAL A 371 -7.83 -14.52 12.06
C VAL A 371 -6.45 -14.12 11.57
N GLY A 372 -6.37 -13.28 10.55
CA GLY A 372 -5.11 -12.69 10.13
C GLY A 372 -4.84 -11.33 10.76
N MET A 373 -3.61 -10.82 10.61
CA MET A 373 -3.24 -9.48 11.04
C MET A 373 -3.97 -8.42 10.20
N PRO A 374 -4.77 -7.51 10.79
CA PRO A 374 -5.57 -6.57 10.01
C PRO A 374 -4.75 -5.49 9.30
N CYS A 375 -3.63 -5.04 9.87
CA CYS A 375 -2.81 -3.96 9.30
C CYS A 375 -3.67 -2.79 8.83
N GLU A 376 -4.62 -2.36 9.64
CA GLU A 376 -5.63 -1.36 9.25
C GLU A 376 -5.00 0.03 9.10
N PRO A 377 -5.41 0.80 8.08
CA PRO A 377 -4.97 2.18 7.99
C PRO A 377 -5.53 2.98 9.17
N LEU A 378 -4.69 3.81 9.79
CA LEU A 378 -5.11 4.73 10.82
C LEU A 378 -5.60 6.02 10.13
N SER A 379 -6.90 6.19 10.00
CA SER A 379 -7.53 7.29 9.24
C SER A 379 -7.14 8.71 9.72
N THR A 380 -6.72 8.83 10.99
CA THR A 380 -6.23 10.08 11.57
C THR A 380 -4.74 10.03 11.91
N GLY A 381 -4.08 8.90 11.67
CA GLY A 381 -2.83 8.54 12.27
C GLY A 381 -1.60 9.19 11.71
N TYR A 382 -1.74 9.71 10.55
CA TYR A 382 -0.72 10.54 9.97
C TYR A 382 -1.09 12.00 10.07
N ALA A 383 -1.70 12.42 11.19
CA ALA A 383 -1.73 13.83 11.48
C ALA A 383 -0.28 14.30 11.46
N PRO A 384 0.15 15.05 10.44
CA PRO A 384 1.54 15.43 10.30
C PRO A 384 1.88 16.31 11.49
N CYS A 385 2.59 15.72 12.42
CA CYS A 385 3.13 16.48 13.54
C CYS A 385 4.16 17.44 12.96
N ARG A 386 3.89 18.74 12.98
CA ARG A 386 4.71 19.76 12.33
C ARG A 386 6.11 19.89 12.92
N THR A 387 6.31 19.44 14.16
CA THR A 387 7.59 19.54 14.85
C THR A 387 8.05 18.18 15.35
N THR A 388 9.36 17.99 15.45
CA THR A 388 9.98 16.79 16.03
C THR A 388 9.46 16.51 17.43
N ALA A 389 9.31 17.54 18.28
CA ALA A 389 8.74 17.38 19.62
C ALA A 389 7.31 16.82 19.60
N ALA A 390 6.45 17.28 18.67
CA ALA A 390 5.09 16.79 18.53
C ALA A 390 5.06 15.33 17.99
N ARG A 391 5.91 14.99 17.01
CA ARG A 391 6.07 13.62 16.51
C ARG A 391 6.52 12.67 17.63
N LEU A 392 7.56 13.02 18.35
CA LEU A 392 8.07 12.23 19.48
C LEU A 392 7.00 12.00 20.55
N ARG A 393 6.23 13.04 20.86
CA ARG A 393 5.11 12.90 21.82
C ARG A 393 4.08 11.90 21.29
N PHE A 394 3.69 12.00 20.02
CA PHE A 394 2.68 11.14 19.43
C PHE A 394 3.15 9.67 19.38
N VAL A 395 4.37 9.43 18.88
CA VAL A 395 4.97 8.08 18.85
C VAL A 395 5.08 7.51 20.26
N SER A 396 5.57 8.29 21.23
CA SER A 396 5.66 7.85 22.64
C SER A 396 4.30 7.47 23.22
N SER A 397 3.25 8.22 22.87
CA SER A 397 1.89 7.88 23.32
C SER A 397 1.41 6.58 22.70
N MET A 398 1.65 6.36 21.41
CA MET A 398 1.30 5.11 20.71
C MET A 398 2.04 3.90 21.31
N VAL A 399 3.34 4.02 21.60
CA VAL A 399 4.12 3.00 22.30
C VAL A 399 3.59 2.77 23.72
N GLY A 400 3.20 3.83 24.43
CA GLY A 400 2.58 3.73 25.75
C GLY A 400 1.28 2.92 25.74
N GLU A 401 0.39 3.20 24.76
CA GLU A 401 -0.85 2.43 24.56
C GLU A 401 -0.57 0.96 24.28
N SER A 402 0.37 0.66 23.38
CA SER A 402 0.72 -0.73 23.06
C SER A 402 1.32 -1.47 24.26
N ASN A 403 2.21 -0.82 25.03
CA ASN A 403 2.79 -1.41 26.24
C ASN A 403 1.73 -1.66 27.32
N GLN A 404 0.82 -0.73 27.55
CA GLN A 404 -0.26 -0.89 28.52
C GLN A 404 -1.16 -2.06 28.14
N LEU A 405 -1.57 -2.18 26.89
CA LEU A 405 -2.38 -3.29 26.41
C LEU A 405 -1.63 -4.62 26.48
N ALA A 406 -0.35 -4.65 26.09
CA ALA A 406 0.48 -5.83 26.17
C ALA A 406 0.61 -6.33 27.63
N GLN A 407 0.77 -5.43 28.61
CA GLN A 407 0.80 -5.80 30.03
C GLN A 407 -0.55 -6.35 30.51
N GLN A 408 -1.68 -5.80 30.04
CA GLN A 408 -3.01 -6.34 30.36
C GLN A 408 -3.22 -7.74 29.78
N LEU A 409 -2.61 -8.02 28.65
CA LEU A 409 -2.72 -9.30 27.94
C LEU A 409 -1.57 -10.27 28.22
N LYS A 410 -0.65 -9.97 29.15
CA LYS A 410 0.63 -10.68 29.34
C LYS A 410 0.50 -12.20 29.40
N ASP A 411 -0.54 -12.71 30.08
CA ASP A 411 -0.78 -14.15 30.26
C ASP A 411 -1.49 -14.80 29.03
N ARG A 412 -1.80 -14.01 28.03
CA ARG A 412 -2.49 -14.40 26.79
C ARG A 412 -1.66 -14.11 25.52
N LEU A 413 -0.51 -13.44 25.70
CA LEU A 413 0.41 -13.16 24.60
C LEU A 413 1.07 -14.47 24.13
N PRO A 414 1.50 -14.54 22.85
CA PRO A 414 2.36 -15.61 22.37
C PRO A 414 3.61 -15.76 23.25
N ALA A 415 4.10 -16.99 23.40
CA ALA A 415 5.26 -17.28 24.26
C ALA A 415 6.55 -16.58 23.81
N ASP A 416 6.65 -16.25 22.52
CA ASP A 416 7.77 -15.55 21.90
C ASP A 416 7.57 -14.02 21.83
N TYR A 417 6.48 -13.48 22.41
CA TYR A 417 6.22 -12.05 22.39
C TYR A 417 7.20 -11.28 23.29
N PRO A 418 8.00 -10.36 22.72
CA PRO A 418 9.10 -9.72 23.44
C PRO A 418 8.64 -8.44 24.19
N LEU A 419 8.02 -8.59 25.36
CA LEU A 419 7.54 -7.45 26.19
C LEU A 419 8.62 -6.38 26.45
N ALA A 420 9.89 -6.79 26.61
CA ALA A 420 10.99 -5.87 26.88
C ALA A 420 11.27 -4.87 25.76
N VAL A 421 10.91 -5.18 24.50
CA VAL A 421 11.13 -4.30 23.36
C VAL A 421 10.37 -2.99 23.50
N GLY A 422 9.10 -3.06 23.94
CA GLY A 422 8.27 -1.87 24.15
C GLY A 422 8.79 -0.97 25.28
N GLU A 423 9.30 -1.56 26.36
CA GLU A 423 9.89 -0.81 27.47
C GLU A 423 11.20 -0.12 27.07
N ALA A 424 12.09 -0.82 26.36
CA ALA A 424 13.33 -0.26 25.83
C ALA A 424 13.07 0.89 24.85
N MET A 425 12.10 0.72 23.95
CA MET A 425 11.69 1.75 23.01
C MET A 425 11.18 3.00 23.73
N MET A 426 10.35 2.83 24.76
CA MET A 426 9.85 3.96 25.57
C MET A 426 10.98 4.72 26.24
N SER A 427 12.03 4.04 26.76
CA SER A 427 13.21 4.67 27.33
C SER A 427 13.92 5.55 26.29
N THR A 428 14.22 4.97 25.11
CA THR A 428 14.88 5.71 24.02
C THR A 428 14.08 6.94 23.57
N LEU A 429 12.76 6.80 23.42
CA LEU A 429 11.90 7.92 23.02
C LEU A 429 11.83 9.00 24.10
N THR A 430 11.87 8.63 25.39
CA THR A 430 11.90 9.58 26.51
C THR A 430 13.19 10.38 26.53
N GLU A 431 14.33 9.73 26.32
CA GLU A 431 15.63 10.40 26.21
C GLU A 431 15.68 11.38 25.03
N LYS A 432 15.14 10.96 23.85
CA LYS A 432 15.03 11.85 22.69
C LYS A 432 14.10 13.05 22.99
N ARG A 433 12.97 12.84 23.62
CA ARG A 433 12.05 13.94 23.98
C ARG A 433 12.70 14.99 24.88
N ALA A 434 13.56 14.58 25.81
CA ALA A 434 14.27 15.49 26.70
C ALA A 434 15.20 16.46 25.93
N GLN A 435 15.62 16.12 24.69
CA GLN A 435 16.44 16.99 23.85
C GLN A 435 15.62 18.12 23.20
N TYR A 436 14.29 18.03 23.19
CA TYR A 436 13.38 18.98 22.55
C TYR A 436 12.41 19.63 23.54
N ALA A 437 12.59 19.39 24.86
CA ALA A 437 11.86 20.01 25.92
C ALA A 437 12.59 21.30 26.37
#